data_a7d68da5d56aae3dc562304745a1dbc0
#
_entry.id   a7d68da5d56aae3dc562304745a1dbc0
#
_cell.length_a   1.000
_cell.length_b   1.000
_cell.length_c   1.000
_cell.angle_alpha   90.00
_cell.angle_beta   90.00
_cell.angle_gamma   90.00
#
_symmetry.space_group_name_H-M   'P 1'
#
loop_
_entity.id
_entity.type
_entity.pdbx_description
1 polymer ?
#
loop_
_entity_poly.entity_id
_entity_poly.type
_entity_poly.pdbx_seq_one_letter_code
_entity_poly.pdbx_strand_id
1 'polypeptide(L)'
;SAASDVYKRQSYASPKRAVVGWDSNRLAMVLAVLEARCGMNLSSQDIYLNIAGGLKISEPAADLAVAMAVISSLTNKPLPADTVIFGEIGLSGEIRAVSQPNARLKEAFKLGFGSAITPPTHSKEKKHSLDMTCYEIGNVQRLINWFN
;
A
#
# COMPACT_ATOMS: atom_id res chain seq x y z
N SER A 1 -1.67 -5.48 -11.12
CA SER A 1 -1.92 -4.43 -10.12
C SER A 1 -2.32 -3.14 -10.81
N ALA A 2 -3.26 -2.42 -10.25
CA ALA A 2 -3.63 -1.10 -10.74
C ALA A 2 -2.61 -0.07 -10.26
N ALA A 3 -2.18 0.82 -11.14
CA ALA A 3 -1.40 1.98 -10.76
C ALA A 3 -2.33 2.99 -10.05
N SER A 4 -1.77 3.75 -9.13
CA SER A 4 -2.50 4.79 -8.43
C SER A 4 -1.67 6.06 -8.36
N ASP A 5 -2.36 7.19 -8.39
CA ASP A 5 -1.75 8.49 -8.21
C ASP A 5 -2.19 9.07 -6.89
N VAL A 6 -1.25 9.60 -6.13
CA VAL A 6 -1.53 10.30 -4.87
C VAL A 6 -1.05 11.73 -5.00
N TYR A 7 -1.95 12.66 -4.71
CA TYR A 7 -1.66 14.09 -4.66
C TYR A 7 -1.90 14.59 -3.25
N LYS A 8 -0.95 15.37 -2.75
CA LYS A 8 -1.07 16.04 -1.45
C LYS A 8 -0.97 17.55 -1.61
N ARG A 9 -1.64 18.27 -0.74
CA ARG A 9 -1.55 19.72 -0.67
C ARG A 9 -1.71 20.17 0.77
N GLN A 10 -0.93 21.17 1.17
CA GLN A 10 -1.08 21.80 2.47
C GLN A 10 -2.50 22.41 2.57
N SER A 11 -3.25 22.05 3.61
CA SER A 11 -4.57 22.57 3.86
C SER A 11 -4.54 23.58 4.99
N TYR A 12 -5.24 24.71 4.78
CA TYR A 12 -5.44 25.75 5.79
C TYR A 12 -6.84 25.70 6.41
N ALA A 13 -7.62 24.73 6.03
CA ALA A 13 -8.96 24.45 6.52
C ALA A 13 -9.08 22.98 6.91
N SER A 14 -10.30 22.46 7.03
CA SER A 14 -10.50 21.01 7.22
C SER A 14 -9.91 20.24 6.04
N PRO A 15 -9.05 19.24 6.28
CA PRO A 15 -8.39 18.54 5.19
C PRO A 15 -9.40 17.76 4.35
N LYS A 16 -9.21 17.80 3.04
CA LYS A 16 -10.05 17.07 2.09
C LYS A 16 -9.47 15.70 1.82
N ARG A 17 -10.36 14.73 1.70
CA ARG A 17 -10.04 13.38 1.30
C ARG A 17 -10.91 13.02 0.11
N ALA A 18 -10.31 12.81 -1.04
CA ALA A 18 -11.01 12.42 -2.25
C ALA A 18 -10.39 11.17 -2.84
N VAL A 19 -11.22 10.26 -3.31
CA VAL A 19 -10.77 9.01 -3.87
C VAL A 19 -11.61 8.63 -5.08
N VAL A 20 -10.94 8.16 -6.12
CA VAL A 20 -11.58 7.62 -7.31
C VAL A 20 -11.09 6.19 -7.50
N GLY A 21 -12.01 5.25 -7.60
CA GLY A 21 -11.70 3.86 -7.88
C GLY A 21 -11.41 2.98 -6.67
N TRP A 22 -11.54 3.51 -5.46
CA TRP A 22 -11.35 2.76 -4.22
C TRP A 22 -12.32 3.24 -3.15
N ASP A 23 -12.52 2.47 -2.10
CA ASP A 23 -13.45 2.80 -1.02
C ASP A 23 -12.91 3.95 -0.17
N SER A 24 -13.69 5.02 -0.05
CA SER A 24 -13.31 6.19 0.75
C SER A 24 -13.17 5.88 2.24
N ASN A 25 -13.95 4.94 2.76
CA ASN A 25 -13.85 4.51 4.15
C ASN A 25 -12.56 3.74 4.40
N ARG A 26 -12.12 2.94 3.44
CA ARG A 26 -10.81 2.26 3.54
C ARG A 26 -9.67 3.27 3.50
N LEU A 27 -9.74 4.26 2.65
CA LEU A 27 -8.74 5.33 2.63
C LEU A 27 -8.66 6.03 3.98
N ALA A 28 -9.80 6.41 4.55
CA ALA A 28 -9.85 7.06 5.86
C ALA A 28 -9.23 6.18 6.95
N MET A 29 -9.50 4.88 6.93
CA MET A 29 -8.95 3.93 7.88
C MET A 29 -7.42 3.80 7.73
N VAL A 30 -6.93 3.67 6.51
CA VAL A 30 -5.48 3.57 6.24
C VAL A 30 -4.77 4.84 6.72
N LEU A 31 -5.31 6.01 6.42
CA LEU A 31 -4.74 7.28 6.86
C LEU A 31 -4.72 7.39 8.39
N ALA A 32 -5.80 6.98 9.06
CA ALA A 32 -5.87 6.99 10.52
C ALA A 32 -4.82 6.06 11.15
N VAL A 33 -4.60 4.88 10.58
CA VAL A 33 -3.57 3.96 11.04
C VAL A 33 -2.17 4.54 10.85
N LEU A 34 -1.90 5.17 9.71
CA LEU A 34 -0.61 5.83 9.47
C LEU A 34 -0.35 6.96 10.46
N GLU A 35 -1.35 7.76 10.78
CA GLU A 35 -1.22 8.80 11.82
C GLU A 35 -0.93 8.19 13.20
N ALA A 36 -1.72 7.21 13.59
CA ALA A 36 -1.65 6.63 14.94
C ALA A 36 -0.39 5.79 15.17
N ARG A 37 0.06 5.06 14.14
CA ARG A 37 1.14 4.08 14.30
C ARG A 37 2.48 4.53 13.73
N CYS A 38 2.47 5.44 12.76
CA CYS A 38 3.69 5.93 12.12
C CYS A 38 4.05 7.35 12.53
N GLY A 39 3.22 8.00 13.33
CA GLY A 39 3.45 9.39 13.76
C GLY A 39 3.39 10.40 12.60
N MET A 40 2.71 10.08 11.52
CA MET A 40 2.59 10.98 10.38
C MET A 40 1.53 12.04 10.63
N ASN A 41 1.85 13.28 10.31
CA ASN A 41 0.87 14.36 10.41
C ASN A 41 0.12 14.50 9.08
N LEU A 42 -1.07 13.91 9.01
CA LEU A 42 -1.93 13.96 7.84
C LEU A 42 -3.08 14.95 8.00
N SER A 43 -3.29 15.49 9.20
CA SER A 43 -4.40 16.38 9.51
C SER A 43 -4.29 17.75 8.84
N SER A 44 -3.12 18.14 8.37
CA SER A 44 -2.87 19.39 7.65
C SER A 44 -2.78 19.20 6.13
N GLN A 45 -3.05 18.00 5.62
CA GLN A 45 -2.89 17.66 4.21
C GLN A 45 -4.20 17.30 3.55
N ASP A 46 -4.47 17.90 2.40
CA ASP A 46 -5.49 17.37 1.47
C ASP A 46 -4.87 16.17 0.74
N ILE A 47 -5.62 15.08 0.61
CA ILE A 47 -5.15 13.86 -0.06
C ILE A 47 -6.16 13.46 -1.13
N TYR A 48 -5.64 13.27 -2.32
CA TYR A 48 -6.41 12.84 -3.48
C TYR A 48 -5.78 11.54 -3.99
N LEU A 49 -6.59 10.49 -4.06
CA LEU A 49 -6.16 9.18 -4.56
C LEU A 49 -6.98 8.83 -5.80
N ASN A 50 -6.29 8.48 -6.85
CA ASN A 50 -6.91 8.01 -8.09
C ASN A 50 -6.34 6.67 -8.49
N ILE A 51 -7.22 5.69 -8.69
CA ILE A 51 -6.83 4.40 -9.26
C ILE A 51 -6.82 4.54 -10.79
N ALA A 52 -5.68 4.32 -11.40
CA ALA A 52 -5.48 4.53 -12.83
C ALA A 52 -6.33 3.57 -13.68
N GLY A 53 -6.62 3.98 -14.90
CA GLY A 53 -7.31 3.17 -15.88
C GLY A 53 -8.81 3.05 -15.68
N GLY A 54 -9.43 3.88 -14.84
CA GLY A 54 -10.87 3.84 -14.57
C GLY A 54 -11.31 2.58 -13.82
N LEU A 55 -10.37 1.85 -13.23
CA LEU A 55 -10.65 0.64 -12.47
C LEU A 55 -11.28 0.97 -11.12
N LYS A 56 -12.16 0.07 -10.66
CA LYS A 56 -12.67 0.09 -9.29
C LYS A 56 -12.08 -1.08 -8.54
N ILE A 57 -11.40 -0.81 -7.44
CA ILE A 57 -10.81 -1.82 -6.58
C ILE A 57 -11.54 -1.79 -5.24
N SER A 58 -12.10 -2.92 -4.84
CA SER A 58 -12.78 -3.08 -3.54
C SER A 58 -12.02 -4.00 -2.60
N GLU A 59 -10.87 -4.47 -3.02
CA GLU A 59 -10.11 -5.51 -2.36
C GLU A 59 -9.23 -4.93 -1.24
N PRO A 60 -9.30 -5.50 -0.01
CA PRO A 60 -8.42 -5.09 1.10
C PRO A 60 -6.93 -5.28 0.82
N ALA A 61 -6.58 -6.18 -0.09
CA ALA A 61 -5.19 -6.40 -0.48
C ALA A 61 -4.51 -5.15 -1.04
N ALA A 62 -5.25 -4.14 -1.47
CA ALA A 62 -4.72 -2.88 -1.96
C ALA A 62 -4.25 -1.94 -0.84
N ASP A 63 -4.59 -2.19 0.41
CA ASP A 63 -4.30 -1.30 1.54
C ASP A 63 -2.81 -0.95 1.63
N LEU A 64 -1.95 -1.95 1.56
CA LEU A 64 -0.51 -1.74 1.68
C LEU A 64 0.05 -0.87 0.55
N ALA A 65 -0.40 -1.11 -0.68
CA ALA A 65 0.01 -0.31 -1.83
C ALA A 65 -0.42 1.15 -1.68
N VAL A 66 -1.63 1.40 -1.19
CA VAL A 66 -2.13 2.76 -0.95
C VAL A 66 -1.32 3.43 0.17
N ALA A 67 -1.06 2.74 1.27
CA ALA A 67 -0.25 3.27 2.37
C ALA A 67 1.14 3.66 1.88
N MET A 68 1.79 2.81 1.12
CA MET A 68 3.13 3.10 0.58
C MET A 68 3.11 4.26 -0.41
N ALA A 69 2.07 4.37 -1.24
CA ALA A 69 1.92 5.49 -2.17
C ALA A 69 1.73 6.82 -1.43
N VAL A 70 0.96 6.83 -0.34
CA VAL A 70 0.79 8.01 0.51
C VAL A 70 2.12 8.42 1.14
N ILE A 71 2.85 7.48 1.73
CA ILE A 71 4.16 7.77 2.36
C ILE A 71 5.14 8.28 1.30
N SER A 72 5.19 7.66 0.14
CA SER A 72 6.03 8.10 -0.98
C SER A 72 5.74 9.55 -1.36
N SER A 73 4.48 9.90 -1.48
CA SER A 73 4.07 11.27 -1.80
C SER A 73 4.47 12.27 -0.71
N LEU A 74 4.28 11.92 0.56
CA LEU A 74 4.59 12.79 1.69
C LEU A 74 6.09 12.99 1.89
N THR A 75 6.88 11.97 1.63
CA THR A 75 8.34 12.02 1.80
C THR A 75 9.07 12.45 0.55
N ASN A 76 8.39 12.60 -0.57
CA ASN A 76 8.97 12.86 -1.90
C ASN A 76 10.01 11.82 -2.32
N LYS A 77 9.84 10.58 -1.88
CA LYS A 77 10.70 9.45 -2.23
C LYS A 77 9.92 8.48 -3.10
N PRO A 78 10.39 8.17 -4.31
CA PRO A 78 9.65 7.30 -5.21
C PRO A 78 9.57 5.88 -4.66
N LEU A 79 8.49 5.20 -5.01
CA LEU A 79 8.37 3.77 -4.81
C LEU A 79 9.35 3.05 -5.73
N PRO A 80 9.88 1.88 -5.30
CA PRO A 80 10.74 1.11 -6.19
C PRO A 80 9.97 0.74 -7.46
N ALA A 81 10.59 0.96 -8.61
CA ALA A 81 10.08 0.48 -9.87
C ALA A 81 10.08 -1.06 -9.85
N ASP A 82 9.30 -1.67 -10.72
CA ASP A 82 9.38 -3.11 -10.90
C ASP A 82 8.96 -3.93 -9.67
N THR A 83 8.18 -3.32 -8.78
CA THR A 83 7.76 -3.93 -7.51
C THR A 83 6.24 -3.96 -7.41
N VAL A 84 5.69 -5.14 -7.16
CA VAL A 84 4.28 -5.32 -6.83
C VAL A 84 4.10 -5.26 -5.31
N ILE A 85 3.00 -4.66 -4.87
CA ILE A 85 2.74 -4.45 -3.45
C ILE A 85 1.31 -4.92 -3.13
N PHE A 86 1.17 -5.79 -2.15
CA PHE A 86 -0.14 -6.19 -1.66
C PHE A 86 -0.11 -6.53 -0.17
N GLY A 87 -1.23 -6.34 0.49
CA GLY A 87 -1.42 -6.65 1.91
C GLY A 87 -2.60 -5.88 2.48
N GLU A 88 -3.29 -6.48 3.44
CA GLU A 88 -4.37 -5.83 4.18
C GLU A 88 -3.81 -5.19 5.44
N ILE A 89 -4.23 -3.97 5.76
CA ILE A 89 -3.81 -3.26 6.98
C ILE A 89 -4.92 -3.35 8.01
N GLY A 90 -4.58 -3.88 9.19
CA GLY A 90 -5.46 -3.89 10.33
C GLY A 90 -5.35 -2.62 11.17
N LEU A 91 -6.33 -2.41 12.06
CA LEU A 91 -6.41 -1.20 12.90
C LEU A 91 -5.25 -1.05 13.88
N SER A 92 -4.59 -2.14 14.23
CA SER A 92 -3.41 -2.10 15.11
C SER A 92 -2.11 -1.86 14.32
N GLY A 93 -2.21 -1.68 13.01
CA GLY A 93 -1.06 -1.47 12.14
C GLY A 93 -0.43 -2.76 11.62
N GLU A 94 -0.99 -3.93 11.96
CA GLU A 94 -0.51 -5.20 11.44
C GLU A 94 -0.82 -5.32 9.95
N ILE A 95 0.05 -5.98 9.22
CA ILE A 95 -0.15 -6.28 7.81
C ILE A 95 -0.56 -7.74 7.69
N ARG A 96 -1.79 -7.95 7.27
CA ARG A 96 -2.45 -9.24 7.22
C ARG A 96 -2.25 -9.94 5.88
N ALA A 97 -2.17 -11.25 5.93
CA ALA A 97 -2.17 -12.10 4.76
C ALA A 97 -3.42 -11.86 3.90
N VAL A 98 -3.27 -12.01 2.61
CA VAL A 98 -4.35 -11.90 1.64
C VAL A 98 -4.57 -13.24 0.97
N SER A 99 -5.72 -13.40 0.31
CA SER A 99 -6.02 -14.62 -0.42
C SER A 99 -5.09 -14.80 -1.61
N GLN A 100 -4.73 -16.04 -1.91
CA GLN A 100 -3.99 -16.45 -3.10
C GLN A 100 -2.67 -15.70 -3.31
N PRO A 101 -1.78 -15.64 -2.32
CA PRO A 101 -0.54 -14.88 -2.46
C PRO A 101 0.34 -15.42 -3.59
N ASN A 102 0.43 -16.72 -3.75
CA ASN A 102 1.26 -17.33 -4.80
C ASN A 102 0.73 -17.04 -6.20
N ALA A 103 -0.60 -17.03 -6.38
CA ALA A 103 -1.20 -16.67 -7.66
C ALA A 103 -0.94 -15.20 -8.00
N ARG A 104 -0.97 -14.31 -7.02
CA ARG A 104 -0.64 -12.88 -7.19
C ARG A 104 0.81 -12.69 -7.61
N LEU A 105 1.73 -13.38 -6.96
CA LEU A 105 3.15 -13.31 -7.29
C LEU A 105 3.44 -13.88 -8.68
N LYS A 106 2.80 -14.99 -9.01
CA LYS A 106 2.95 -15.61 -10.33
C LYS A 106 2.48 -14.69 -11.44
N GLU A 107 1.34 -14.05 -11.25
CA GLU A 107 0.82 -13.08 -12.23
C GLU A 107 1.73 -11.86 -12.36
N ALA A 108 2.21 -11.33 -11.24
CA ALA A 108 3.16 -10.22 -11.25
C ALA A 108 4.45 -10.58 -11.99
N PHE A 109 4.97 -11.78 -11.75
CA PHE A 109 6.15 -12.28 -12.46
C PHE A 109 5.93 -12.33 -13.98
N LYS A 110 4.78 -12.83 -14.40
CA LYS A 110 4.41 -12.86 -15.83
C LYS A 110 4.35 -11.47 -16.44
N LEU A 111 3.93 -10.48 -15.66
CA LEU A 111 3.85 -9.08 -16.10
C LEU A 111 5.19 -8.35 -16.07
N GLY A 112 6.26 -9.02 -15.64
CA GLY A 112 7.61 -8.49 -15.64
C GLY A 112 8.08 -7.85 -14.34
N PHE A 113 7.31 -7.97 -13.24
CA PHE A 113 7.76 -7.48 -11.92
C PHE A 113 8.85 -8.37 -11.35
N GLY A 114 9.96 -7.76 -10.92
CA GLY A 114 11.11 -8.47 -10.34
C GLY A 114 11.10 -8.55 -8.83
N SER A 115 10.26 -7.77 -8.17
CA SER A 115 10.20 -7.71 -6.71
C SER A 115 8.77 -7.61 -6.20
N ALA A 116 8.58 -7.97 -4.93
CA ALA A 116 7.29 -7.85 -4.26
C ALA A 116 7.47 -7.41 -2.81
N ILE A 117 6.53 -6.61 -2.32
CA ILE A 117 6.39 -6.27 -0.90
C ILE A 117 5.08 -6.90 -0.44
N THR A 118 5.16 -7.78 0.53
CA THR A 118 4.07 -8.68 0.91
C THR A 118 3.91 -8.79 2.42
N PRO A 119 2.76 -9.27 2.90
CA PRO A 119 2.64 -9.69 4.30
C PRO A 119 3.57 -10.86 4.60
N PRO A 120 3.91 -11.09 5.88
CA PRO A 120 4.67 -12.26 6.26
C PRO A 120 3.91 -13.55 5.93
N THR A 121 4.63 -14.57 5.48
CA THR A 121 4.05 -15.89 5.29
C THR A 121 4.18 -16.68 6.60
N HIS A 122 3.05 -17.02 7.20
CA HIS A 122 2.99 -17.81 8.44
C HIS A 122 2.78 -19.30 8.19
N SER A 123 2.57 -19.68 6.94
CA SER A 123 2.27 -21.06 6.61
C SER A 123 3.54 -21.84 6.24
N LYS A 124 3.47 -23.15 6.45
CA LYS A 124 4.42 -24.10 5.90
C LYS A 124 4.30 -24.21 4.37
N GLU A 125 3.56 -23.32 3.74
CA GLU A 125 3.47 -23.28 2.29
C GLU A 125 4.84 -23.00 1.71
N LYS A 126 5.21 -23.81 0.73
CA LYS A 126 6.48 -23.66 0.03
C LYS A 126 6.60 -22.23 -0.49
N LYS A 127 7.72 -21.60 -0.18
CA LYS A 127 8.10 -20.35 -0.85
C LYS A 127 7.94 -20.57 -2.35
N HIS A 128 7.36 -19.57 -3.02
CA HIS A 128 7.24 -19.61 -4.47
C HIS A 128 8.62 -19.90 -5.09
N SER A 129 8.62 -20.68 -6.17
CA SER A 129 9.83 -21.02 -6.90
C SER A 129 10.21 -19.97 -7.95
N LEU A 130 9.57 -18.80 -7.93
CA LEU A 130 9.81 -17.73 -8.89
C LEU A 130 11.08 -16.96 -8.55
N ASP A 131 11.77 -16.50 -9.57
CA ASP A 131 12.95 -15.64 -9.44
C ASP A 131 12.49 -14.20 -9.16
N MET A 132 11.89 -13.99 -8.01
CA MET A 132 11.45 -12.69 -7.50
C MET A 132 12.02 -12.47 -6.11
N THR A 133 12.42 -11.23 -5.85
CA THR A 133 12.81 -10.82 -4.50
C THR A 133 11.57 -10.39 -3.74
N CYS A 134 11.25 -11.08 -2.64
CA CYS A 134 10.11 -10.77 -1.80
C CYS A 134 10.56 -10.16 -0.48
N TYR A 135 10.03 -8.98 -0.20
CA TYR A 135 10.25 -8.26 1.06
C TYR A 135 8.98 -8.38 1.91
N GLU A 136 9.09 -9.03 3.06
CA GLU A 136 7.97 -9.21 3.98
C GLU A 136 7.92 -8.07 4.99
N ILE A 137 6.75 -7.46 5.15
CA ILE A 137 6.52 -6.39 6.12
C ILE A 137 5.35 -6.77 7.01
N GLY A 138 5.58 -6.86 8.32
CA GLY A 138 4.58 -7.33 9.28
C GLY A 138 3.74 -6.22 9.92
N ASN A 139 4.22 -4.97 9.89
CA ASN A 139 3.49 -3.84 10.46
C ASN A 139 3.85 -2.53 9.75
N VAL A 140 2.97 -1.54 9.89
CA VAL A 140 3.11 -0.26 9.18
C VAL A 140 4.28 0.59 9.69
N GLN A 141 4.72 0.41 10.93
CA GLN A 141 5.87 1.17 11.45
C GLN A 141 7.13 0.89 10.65
N ARG A 142 7.26 -0.31 10.08
CA ARG A 142 8.41 -0.66 9.24
C ARG A 142 8.39 0.02 7.88
N LEU A 143 7.26 0.56 7.45
CA LEU A 143 7.17 1.30 6.19
C LEU A 143 8.03 2.56 6.20
N ILE A 144 8.12 3.22 7.35
CA ILE A 144 8.96 4.43 7.48
C ILE A 144 10.42 4.08 7.20
N ASN A 145 10.90 2.96 7.70
CA ASN A 145 12.28 2.52 7.49
C ASN A 145 12.55 2.15 6.02
N TRP A 146 11.52 1.73 5.30
CA TRP A 146 11.64 1.44 3.88
C TRP A 146 12.05 2.65 3.06
N PHE A 147 11.58 3.84 3.47
CA PHE A 147 11.84 5.10 2.77
C PHE A 147 13.04 5.87 3.31
N ASN A 148 13.68 5.41 4.35
CA ASN A 148 14.86 6.07 4.95
C ASN A 148 16.17 5.54 4.36
#